data_b9631a34aafce71742cdd0ad7c8ddc96
#
_entry.id   b9631a34aafce71742cdd0ad7c8ddc96
#
_cell.length_a   1.000
_cell.length_b   1.000
_cell.length_c   1.000
_cell.angle_alpha   90.00
_cell.angle_beta   90.00
_cell.angle_gamma   90.00
#
_symmetry.space_group_name_H-M   'P 1'
#
loop_
_entity.id
_entity.type
_entity.pdbx_description
1 polymer ?
#
loop_
_entity_poly.entity_id
_entity_poly.type
_entity_poly.pdbx_seq_one_letter_code
_entity_poly.pdbx_strand_id
1 'polypeptide(L)'
;DLVDFAIGSFFNEVACPILKMKEKGVKSWIFQPDISSGMLRTLSQITMLTLADAGDVFLIDEFENGLGVNCINQLAEMIMYPMEDVQVIMTSHHPYIINTIPFECWKIVTRSASDVAIHTPAEFNIGKRSRHEAFMQLIQTSAYKNGSL
;
A
#
# COMPACT_ATOMS: atom_id res chain seq x y z
N ASP A 1 -9.09 -14.39 7.47
CA ASP A 1 -10.02 -14.90 6.43
C ASP A 1 -11.37 -14.24 6.63
N LEU A 2 -11.66 -13.24 5.82
CA LEU A 2 -12.96 -12.60 5.69
C LEU A 2 -13.92 -13.58 5.02
N VAL A 3 -15.09 -13.80 5.60
CA VAL A 3 -15.96 -14.88 5.16
C VAL A 3 -17.25 -14.39 4.50
N ASP A 4 -17.73 -13.19 4.81
CA ASP A 4 -19.01 -12.73 4.24
C ASP A 4 -19.22 -11.23 4.42
N PHE A 5 -19.95 -10.60 3.47
CA PHE A 5 -20.39 -9.22 3.50
C PHE A 5 -21.91 -9.16 3.35
N ALA A 6 -22.56 -8.25 4.01
CA ALA A 6 -23.95 -8.01 3.79
C ALA A 6 -24.28 -6.52 3.86
N ILE A 7 -25.25 -6.13 3.06
CA ILE A 7 -25.83 -4.81 3.07
C ILE A 7 -27.05 -4.85 3.99
N GLY A 8 -27.12 -3.95 4.97
CA GLY A 8 -28.23 -3.81 5.90
C GLY A 8 -28.91 -2.44 5.75
N SER A 9 -30.12 -2.32 6.26
CA SER A 9 -30.80 -1.03 6.39
C SER A 9 -30.76 -0.57 7.84
N PHE A 10 -30.40 0.69 8.08
CA PHE A 10 -30.32 1.28 9.42
C PHE A 10 -31.60 2.02 9.83
N PHE A 11 -32.39 2.47 8.86
CA PHE A 11 -33.67 3.14 9.07
C PHE A 11 -34.71 2.60 8.09
N ASN A 12 -35.95 2.49 8.53
CA ASN A 12 -37.06 1.88 7.79
C ASN A 12 -37.39 2.54 6.42
N GLU A 13 -36.80 3.66 6.09
CA GLU A 13 -37.14 4.45 4.90
C GLU A 13 -35.99 4.68 3.90
N VAL A 14 -34.74 4.44 4.29
CA VAL A 14 -33.58 4.58 3.38
C VAL A 14 -32.69 3.37 3.55
N ALA A 15 -32.56 2.59 2.48
CA ALA A 15 -31.59 1.50 2.42
C ALA A 15 -30.18 2.09 2.40
N CYS A 16 -29.57 2.24 3.55
CA CYS A 16 -28.16 2.63 3.66
C CYS A 16 -27.31 1.36 3.70
N PRO A 17 -26.43 1.14 2.74
CA PRO A 17 -25.56 -0.03 2.77
C PRO A 17 -24.64 0.03 4.00
N ILE A 18 -24.66 -1.01 4.81
CA ILE A 18 -23.81 -1.15 6.00
C ILE A 18 -22.88 -2.32 5.75
N LEU A 19 -21.59 -2.07 5.89
CA LEU A 19 -20.59 -3.11 5.86
C LEU A 19 -20.64 -3.91 7.16
N LYS A 20 -20.71 -5.22 7.04
CA LYS A 20 -20.46 -6.15 8.14
C LYS A 20 -19.51 -7.24 7.68
N MET A 21 -18.64 -7.66 8.59
CA MET A 21 -17.61 -8.66 8.34
C MET A 21 -17.77 -9.83 9.28
N LYS A 22 -17.41 -11.01 8.83
CA LYS A 22 -17.36 -12.20 9.66
C LYS A 22 -15.99 -12.86 9.51
N GLU A 23 -15.33 -13.05 10.63
CA GLU A 23 -14.06 -13.76 10.68
C GLU A 23 -14.27 -15.27 10.79
N LYS A 24 -13.36 -16.02 10.20
CA LYS A 24 -13.37 -17.48 10.29
C LYS A 24 -13.23 -17.92 11.75
N GLY A 25 -14.17 -18.75 12.21
CA GLY A 25 -14.19 -19.23 13.59
C GLY A 25 -14.90 -18.30 14.59
N VAL A 26 -15.27 -17.10 14.18
CA VAL A 26 -16.05 -16.16 15.01
C VAL A 26 -17.55 -16.32 14.70
N LYS A 27 -18.37 -16.47 15.74
CA LYS A 27 -19.83 -16.69 15.58
C LYS A 27 -20.58 -15.40 15.25
N SER A 28 -20.13 -14.27 15.79
CA SER A 28 -20.80 -12.96 15.64
C SER A 28 -20.31 -12.21 14.41
N TRP A 29 -21.18 -11.37 13.86
CA TRP A 29 -20.80 -10.38 12.86
C TRP A 29 -20.15 -9.18 13.53
N ILE A 30 -19.13 -8.63 12.88
CA ILE A 30 -18.50 -7.35 13.21
C ILE A 30 -19.16 -6.30 12.32
N PHE A 31 -19.83 -5.33 12.91
CA PHE A 31 -20.48 -4.25 12.17
C PHE A 31 -19.50 -3.12 11.88
N GLN A 32 -19.79 -2.33 10.86
CA GLN A 32 -18.90 -1.28 10.36
C GLN A 32 -18.30 -0.35 11.44
N PRO A 33 -19.02 0.08 12.48
CA PRO A 33 -18.45 0.90 13.55
C PRO A 33 -17.38 0.18 14.39
N ASP A 34 -17.45 -1.15 14.44
CA ASP A 34 -16.52 -1.98 15.22
C ASP A 34 -15.37 -2.55 14.38
N ILE A 35 -15.39 -2.32 13.06
CA ILE A 35 -14.32 -2.73 12.18
C ILE A 35 -13.13 -1.78 12.38
N SER A 36 -11.94 -2.34 12.63
CA SER A 36 -10.74 -1.53 12.81
C SER A 36 -10.39 -0.76 11.52
N SER A 37 -9.78 0.41 11.67
CA SER A 37 -9.34 1.22 10.54
C SER A 37 -8.37 0.46 9.61
N GLY A 38 -7.50 -0.38 10.18
CA GLY A 38 -6.59 -1.24 9.41
C GLY A 38 -7.32 -2.27 8.56
N MET A 39 -8.36 -2.90 9.10
CA MET A 39 -9.20 -3.85 8.34
C MET A 39 -9.94 -3.14 7.21
N LEU A 40 -10.53 -1.97 7.47
CA LEU A 40 -11.21 -1.17 6.44
C LEU A 40 -10.24 -0.73 5.34
N ARG A 41 -9.04 -0.27 5.71
CA ARG A 41 -8.01 0.14 4.75
C ARG A 41 -7.55 -1.04 3.90
N THR A 42 -7.28 -2.19 4.54
CA THR A 42 -6.92 -3.43 3.82
C THR A 42 -8.00 -3.82 2.82
N LEU A 43 -9.25 -3.84 3.25
CA LEU A 43 -10.38 -4.14 2.37
C LEU A 43 -10.48 -3.15 1.21
N SER A 44 -10.36 -1.86 1.49
CA SER A 44 -10.40 -0.82 0.46
C SER A 44 -9.30 -1.02 -0.59
N GLN A 45 -8.07 -1.30 -0.17
CA GLN A 45 -6.96 -1.54 -1.09
C GLN A 45 -7.16 -2.82 -1.92
N ILE A 46 -7.60 -3.91 -1.29
CA ILE A 46 -7.92 -5.15 -2.02
C ILE A 46 -9.01 -4.90 -3.06
N THR A 47 -10.09 -4.22 -2.66
CA THR A 47 -11.21 -3.92 -3.56
C THR A 47 -10.77 -3.07 -4.73
N MET A 48 -10.02 -1.99 -4.46
CA MET A 48 -9.47 -1.10 -5.48
C MET A 48 -8.61 -1.87 -6.49
N LEU A 49 -7.68 -2.69 -6.01
CA LEU A 49 -6.80 -3.48 -6.90
C LEU A 49 -7.55 -4.59 -7.64
N THR A 50 -8.58 -5.18 -7.03
CA THR A 50 -9.36 -6.27 -7.66
C THR A 50 -10.32 -5.76 -8.73
N LEU A 51 -10.84 -4.55 -8.57
CA LEU A 51 -11.78 -3.91 -9.48
C LEU A 51 -11.09 -2.96 -10.48
N ALA A 52 -9.77 -2.98 -10.54
CA ALA A 52 -9.01 -2.16 -11.47
C ALA A 52 -9.29 -2.57 -12.92
N ASP A 53 -9.51 -1.58 -13.76
CA ASP A 53 -9.63 -1.74 -15.20
C ASP A 53 -8.35 -1.31 -15.92
N ALA A 54 -8.17 -1.79 -17.15
CA ALA A 54 -7.04 -1.40 -17.99
C ALA A 54 -7.00 0.14 -18.20
N GLY A 55 -5.86 0.74 -17.94
CA GLY A 55 -5.65 2.20 -18.00
C GLY A 55 -5.81 2.93 -16.68
N ASP A 56 -6.20 2.24 -15.60
CA ASP A 56 -6.30 2.86 -14.28
C ASP A 56 -4.93 3.24 -13.73
N VAL A 57 -4.91 4.36 -12.98
CA VAL A 57 -3.74 4.85 -12.26
C VAL A 57 -4.09 5.04 -10.79
N PHE A 58 -3.42 4.30 -9.92
CA PHE A 58 -3.59 4.42 -8.47
C PHE A 58 -2.46 5.23 -7.85
N LEU A 59 -2.83 6.23 -7.05
CA LEU A 59 -1.93 7.01 -6.22
C LEU A 59 -2.16 6.62 -4.76
N ILE A 60 -1.16 6.00 -4.13
CA ILE A 60 -1.26 5.52 -2.75
C ILE A 60 -0.18 6.21 -1.92
N ASP A 61 -0.61 7.13 -1.07
CA ASP A 61 0.30 7.78 -0.13
C ASP A 61 0.42 6.95 1.15
N GLU A 62 1.65 6.80 1.64
CA GLU A 62 2.00 5.99 2.81
C GLU A 62 1.29 4.62 2.76
N PHE A 63 1.71 3.79 1.81
CA PHE A 63 1.07 2.49 1.53
C PHE A 63 0.82 1.65 2.78
N GLU A 64 1.79 1.61 3.69
CA GLU A 64 1.75 0.84 4.94
C GLU A 64 0.91 1.46 6.05
N ASN A 65 0.53 2.73 5.93
CA ASN A 65 -0.13 3.45 7.02
C ASN A 65 -1.47 2.79 7.40
N GLY A 66 -1.60 2.47 8.69
CA GLY A 66 -2.81 1.84 9.23
C GLY A 66 -3.01 0.37 8.86
N LEU A 67 -2.11 -0.24 8.08
CA LEU A 67 -2.18 -1.67 7.78
C LEU A 67 -1.60 -2.51 8.93
N GLY A 68 -2.23 -3.65 9.20
CA GLY A 68 -1.62 -4.66 10.06
C GLY A 68 -0.40 -5.30 9.38
N VAL A 69 0.62 -5.62 10.16
CA VAL A 69 1.88 -6.22 9.66
C VAL A 69 1.62 -7.43 8.77
N ASN A 70 0.62 -8.25 9.11
CA ASN A 70 0.25 -9.44 8.35
C ASN A 70 -0.35 -9.13 6.97
N CYS A 71 -0.92 -7.94 6.77
CA CYS A 71 -1.56 -7.54 5.52
C CYS A 71 -0.59 -6.88 4.55
N ILE A 72 0.46 -6.23 5.06
CA ILE A 72 1.44 -5.50 4.25
C ILE A 72 2.06 -6.42 3.19
N ASN A 73 2.45 -7.64 3.59
CA ASN A 73 3.10 -8.58 2.70
C ASN A 73 2.20 -9.00 1.53
N GLN A 74 0.96 -9.38 1.84
CA GLN A 74 0.01 -9.85 0.84
C GLN A 74 -0.40 -8.73 -0.13
N LEU A 75 -0.61 -7.52 0.39
CA LEU A 75 -0.93 -6.38 -0.45
C LEU A 75 0.24 -5.96 -1.35
N ALA A 76 1.47 -5.99 -0.83
CA ALA A 76 2.66 -5.72 -1.63
C ALA A 76 2.82 -6.75 -2.76
N GLU A 77 2.58 -8.03 -2.46
CA GLU A 77 2.59 -9.09 -3.47
C GLU A 77 1.49 -8.87 -4.53
N MET A 78 0.28 -8.49 -4.13
CA MET A 78 -0.79 -8.19 -5.08
C MET A 78 -0.42 -7.08 -6.06
N ILE A 79 0.24 -6.02 -5.59
CA ILE A 79 0.72 -4.92 -6.46
C ILE A 79 1.81 -5.41 -7.43
N MET A 80 2.62 -6.38 -7.01
CA MET A 80 3.68 -6.94 -7.84
C MET A 80 3.19 -7.91 -8.91
N TYR A 81 1.98 -8.46 -8.78
CA TYR A 81 1.39 -9.23 -9.87
C TYR A 81 1.00 -8.27 -11.01
N PRO A 82 1.41 -8.59 -12.23
CA PRO A 82 1.11 -7.71 -13.35
C PRO A 82 -0.41 -7.66 -13.55
N MET A 83 -1.00 -6.54 -13.14
CA MET A 83 -2.31 -6.14 -13.62
C MET A 83 -2.07 -5.50 -14.99
N GLU A 84 -2.56 -6.14 -16.04
CA GLU A 84 -2.37 -5.65 -17.40
C GLU A 84 -2.88 -4.21 -17.50
N ASP A 85 -2.02 -3.30 -17.95
CA ASP A 85 -2.30 -1.88 -18.18
C ASP A 85 -2.75 -1.07 -16.95
N VAL A 86 -2.43 -1.49 -15.73
CA VAL A 86 -2.67 -0.70 -14.51
C VAL A 86 -1.36 -0.12 -13.99
N GLN A 87 -1.34 1.17 -13.67
CA GLN A 87 -0.20 1.84 -13.05
C GLN A 87 -0.44 2.10 -11.57
N VAL A 88 0.49 1.67 -10.71
CA VAL A 88 0.48 2.00 -9.28
C VAL A 88 1.66 2.89 -8.96
N ILE A 89 1.38 4.08 -8.41
CA ILE A 89 2.37 5.02 -7.87
C ILE A 89 2.13 5.09 -6.37
N MET A 90 3.10 4.69 -5.57
CA MET A 90 2.95 4.68 -4.12
C MET A 90 4.17 5.26 -3.41
N THR A 91 3.93 5.88 -2.26
CA THR A 91 4.98 6.23 -1.30
C THR A 91 5.05 5.19 -0.20
N SER A 92 6.24 4.90 0.29
CA SER A 92 6.46 4.03 1.44
C SER A 92 7.81 4.33 2.07
N HIS A 93 7.87 4.24 3.39
CA HIS A 93 9.12 4.24 4.16
C HIS A 93 9.35 2.90 4.88
N HIS A 94 8.45 1.93 4.69
CA HIS A 94 8.52 0.64 5.36
C HIS A 94 9.58 -0.27 4.72
N PRO A 95 10.58 -0.77 5.49
CA PRO A 95 11.69 -1.55 4.95
C PRO A 95 11.26 -2.77 4.13
N TYR A 96 10.19 -3.43 4.56
CA TYR A 96 9.68 -4.60 3.84
C TYR A 96 9.18 -4.23 2.44
N ILE A 97 8.41 -3.15 2.31
CA ILE A 97 7.89 -2.67 1.03
C ILE A 97 9.06 -2.32 0.10
N ILE A 98 9.98 -1.51 0.60
CA ILE A 98 11.16 -1.10 -0.16
C ILE A 98 11.95 -2.32 -0.66
N ASN A 99 12.13 -3.35 0.16
CA ASN A 99 12.80 -4.58 -0.24
C ASN A 99 12.00 -5.45 -1.21
N THR A 100 10.66 -5.36 -1.19
CA THR A 100 9.79 -6.17 -2.05
C THR A 100 9.71 -5.60 -3.46
N ILE A 101 9.64 -4.27 -3.59
CA ILE A 101 9.54 -3.59 -4.89
C ILE A 101 10.91 -3.61 -5.59
N PRO A 102 10.98 -3.96 -6.89
CA PRO A 102 12.21 -3.89 -7.67
C PRO A 102 12.80 -2.48 -7.63
N PHE A 103 14.12 -2.38 -7.38
CA PHE A 103 14.77 -1.07 -7.22
C PHE A 103 14.73 -0.25 -8.52
N GLU A 104 14.55 -0.86 -9.66
CA GLU A 104 14.35 -0.17 -10.95
C GLU A 104 13.08 0.67 -10.97
N CYS A 105 12.09 0.30 -10.15
CA CYS A 105 10.83 1.04 -9.99
C CYS A 105 10.94 2.18 -8.98
N TRP A 106 12.03 2.26 -8.20
CA TRP A 106 12.14 3.27 -7.16
C TRP A 106 12.36 4.66 -7.76
N LYS A 107 11.74 5.63 -7.09
CA LYS A 107 11.99 7.05 -7.25
C LYS A 107 12.35 7.62 -5.89
N ILE A 108 13.51 8.24 -5.78
CA ILE A 108 13.99 8.84 -4.54
C ILE A 108 13.67 10.32 -4.61
N VAL A 109 12.80 10.77 -3.71
CA VAL A 109 12.39 12.18 -3.65
C VAL A 109 13.22 12.90 -2.60
N THR A 110 13.81 14.02 -2.98
CA THR A 110 14.55 14.89 -2.07
C THR A 110 13.96 16.29 -2.08
N ARG A 111 14.13 17.01 -0.99
CA ARG A 111 13.69 18.39 -0.86
C ARG A 111 14.82 19.27 -0.37
N SER A 112 15.01 20.41 -1.02
CA SER A 112 15.89 21.47 -0.59
C SER A 112 15.11 22.77 -0.57
N ALA A 113 14.79 23.28 0.62
CA ALA A 113 13.89 24.42 0.84
C ALA A 113 12.53 24.21 0.12
N SER A 114 12.26 24.96 -0.95
CA SER A 114 11.03 24.87 -1.75
C SER A 114 11.16 23.92 -2.93
N ASP A 115 12.36 23.51 -3.28
CA ASP A 115 12.62 22.71 -4.47
C ASP A 115 12.52 21.23 -4.15
N VAL A 116 11.75 20.51 -4.96
CA VAL A 116 11.59 19.05 -4.89
C VAL A 116 12.24 18.44 -6.13
N ALA A 117 13.09 17.46 -5.91
CA ALA A 117 13.75 16.71 -7.00
C ALA A 117 13.43 15.21 -6.88
N ILE A 118 13.32 14.58 -8.05
CA ILE A 118 13.09 13.14 -8.17
C ILE A 118 14.32 12.52 -8.82
N HIS A 119 14.87 11.50 -8.18
CA HIS A 119 16.09 10.82 -8.60
C HIS A 119 15.83 9.34 -8.85
N THR A 120 16.65 8.77 -9.69
CA THR A 120 16.74 7.32 -9.89
C THR A 120 17.76 6.70 -8.91
N PRO A 121 17.67 5.41 -8.59
CA PRO A 121 18.69 4.73 -7.78
C PRO A 121 20.11 4.84 -8.36
N ALA A 122 20.24 4.88 -9.69
CA ALA A 122 21.51 4.97 -10.36
C ALA A 122 22.27 6.27 -10.02
N GLU A 123 21.58 7.37 -9.79
CA GLU A 123 22.19 8.67 -9.41
C GLU A 123 22.84 8.61 -8.02
N PHE A 124 22.40 7.69 -7.17
CA PHE A 124 23.00 7.44 -5.85
C PHE A 124 23.98 6.27 -5.84
N ASN A 125 24.38 5.75 -7.02
CA ASN A 125 25.24 4.57 -7.15
C ASN A 125 24.68 3.33 -6.42
N ILE A 126 23.35 3.22 -6.32
CA ILE A 126 22.70 2.05 -5.73
C ILE A 126 22.84 0.90 -6.72
N GLY A 127 23.57 -0.13 -6.29
CA GLY A 127 23.99 -1.25 -7.13
C GLY A 127 22.92 -2.32 -7.33
N LYS A 128 23.18 -3.20 -8.30
CA LYS A 128 22.21 -4.16 -8.86
C LYS A 128 22.37 -5.61 -8.35
N ARG A 129 23.17 -5.88 -7.32
CA ARG A 129 23.49 -7.26 -6.94
C ARG A 129 22.31 -7.98 -6.28
N SER A 130 21.60 -7.31 -5.37
CA SER A 130 20.41 -7.84 -4.74
C SER A 130 19.50 -6.70 -4.23
N ARG A 131 18.20 -7.00 -4.02
CA ARG A 131 17.25 -6.04 -3.44
C ARG A 131 17.68 -5.60 -2.05
N HIS A 132 18.14 -6.53 -1.23
CA HIS A 132 18.62 -6.23 0.12
C HIS A 132 19.84 -5.31 0.11
N GLU A 133 20.81 -5.57 -0.77
CA GLU A 133 21.99 -4.71 -0.92
C GLU A 133 21.60 -3.30 -1.38
N ALA A 134 20.71 -3.20 -2.36
CA ALA A 134 20.18 -1.92 -2.82
C ALA A 134 19.50 -1.14 -1.68
N PHE A 135 18.70 -1.81 -0.85
CA PHE A 135 18.10 -1.20 0.34
C PHE A 135 19.17 -0.73 1.35
N MET A 136 20.17 -1.56 1.62
CA MET A 136 21.26 -1.19 2.54
C MET A 136 22.06 0.03 2.03
N GLN A 137 22.25 0.14 0.72
CA GLN A 137 22.87 1.32 0.11
C GLN A 137 21.97 2.55 0.23
N LEU A 138 20.66 2.40 -0.03
CA LEU A 138 19.68 3.48 0.10
C LEU A 138 19.70 4.11 1.50
N ILE A 139 19.63 3.30 2.55
CA ILE A 139 19.59 3.81 3.94
C ILE A 139 20.88 4.51 4.39
N GLN A 140 21.98 4.33 3.63
CA GLN A 140 23.24 5.03 3.87
C GLN A 140 23.30 6.41 3.21
N THR A 141 22.42 6.68 2.25
CA THR A 141 22.40 7.96 1.53
C THR A 141 21.95 9.11 2.42
N SER A 142 22.43 10.33 2.11
CA SER A 142 21.93 11.56 2.74
C SER A 142 20.44 11.78 2.43
N ALA A 143 20.02 11.43 1.24
CA ALA A 143 18.63 11.50 0.81
C ALA A 143 17.69 10.72 1.74
N TYR A 144 18.06 9.50 2.13
CA TYR A 144 17.25 8.71 3.06
C TYR A 144 17.30 9.24 4.50
N LYS A 145 18.48 9.67 4.97
CA LYS A 145 18.68 10.11 6.36
C LYS A 145 18.09 11.49 6.66
N ASN A 146 18.19 12.39 5.70
CA ASN A 146 17.91 13.81 5.89
C ASN A 146 16.83 14.34 4.94
N GLY A 147 16.38 13.55 3.97
CA GLY A 147 15.46 14.00 2.92
C GLY A 147 16.07 15.03 1.96
N SER A 148 17.39 15.22 1.99
CA SER A 148 18.12 16.20 1.19
C SER A 148 19.40 15.59 0.61
N LEU A 149 19.91 16.18 -0.46
CA LEU A 149 21.19 15.83 -1.08
C LEU A 149 22.35 16.39 -0.26
#